data_2c1850d9da1830140e677577b438ca2c
#
_entry.id   2c1850d9da1830140e677577b438ca2c
#
_cell.length_a   1.000
_cell.length_b   1.000
_cell.length_c   1.000
_cell.angle_alpha   90.00
_cell.angle_beta   90.00
_cell.angle_gamma   90.00
#
_symmetry.space_group_name_H-M   'P 1'
#
loop_
_entity.id
_entity.type
_entity.pdbx_description
1 polymer ?
#
loop_
_entity_poly.entity_id
_entity_poly.type
_entity_poly.pdbx_seq_one_letter_code
_entity_poly.pdbx_strand_id
1 'polypeptide(L)'
;KQEILFAILKKLAQKNEQITGGGVLEVLQDGFGFLRAIESNYLPGPDDIYVSPSQIRKFGLRTGDSVEGEIRGPKAQERYFALLKVDKINFDNPDEAKNKIAFDNLTPLYPDQQLRMEVEKIKVEKKPDLTARLIDLVSPIGKGQRSLIISPPKAGKTIILQNIAH
;
A
#
# COMPACT_ATOMS: atom_id res chain seq x y z
N LYS A 1 14.86 -21.33 3.77
CA LYS A 1 13.51 -21.33 4.44
C LYS A 1 12.37 -21.34 3.43
N GLN A 2 12.38 -20.46 2.40
CA GLN A 2 11.33 -20.35 1.37
C GLN A 2 11.13 -21.65 0.58
N GLU A 3 12.19 -22.31 0.15
CA GLU A 3 12.11 -23.58 -0.58
C GLU A 3 11.44 -24.70 0.22
N ILE A 4 11.65 -24.72 1.53
CA ILE A 4 11.01 -25.72 2.42
C ILE A 4 9.52 -25.43 2.55
N LEU A 5 9.15 -24.16 2.76
CA LEU A 5 7.75 -23.73 2.80
C LEU A 5 7.03 -24.04 1.49
N PHE A 6 7.67 -23.76 0.36
CA PHE A 6 7.13 -24.05 -0.97
C PHE A 6 6.91 -25.57 -1.17
N ALA A 7 7.85 -26.39 -0.72
CA ALA A 7 7.72 -27.87 -0.80
C ALA A 7 6.58 -28.40 0.09
N ILE A 8 6.39 -27.81 1.29
CA ILE A 8 5.28 -28.14 2.19
C ILE A 8 3.94 -27.75 1.57
N LEU A 9 3.82 -26.53 1.05
CA LEU A 9 2.61 -26.05 0.39
C LEU A 9 2.26 -26.88 -0.83
N LYS A 10 3.25 -27.31 -1.62
CA LYS A 10 3.04 -28.21 -2.76
C LYS A 10 2.50 -29.57 -2.33
N LYS A 11 2.94 -30.11 -1.20
CA LYS A 11 2.39 -31.36 -0.63
C LYS A 11 0.99 -31.19 -0.07
N LEU A 12 0.67 -30.06 0.56
CA LEU A 12 -0.67 -29.75 1.05
C LEU A 12 -1.65 -29.60 -0.12
N ALA A 13 -1.24 -28.91 -1.19
CA ALA A 13 -2.03 -28.79 -2.41
C ALA A 13 -2.34 -30.13 -3.06
N GLN A 14 -1.44 -31.12 -2.97
CA GLN A 14 -1.68 -32.49 -3.46
C GLN A 14 -2.71 -33.26 -2.62
N LYS A 15 -2.94 -32.87 -1.37
CA LYS A 15 -3.95 -33.47 -0.48
C LYS A 15 -5.35 -32.86 -0.63
N ASN A 16 -5.57 -31.96 -1.60
CA ASN A 16 -6.82 -31.21 -1.79
C ASN A 16 -7.24 -30.37 -0.55
N GLU A 17 -6.31 -29.94 0.26
CA GLU A 17 -6.60 -28.96 1.30
C GLU A 17 -6.75 -27.58 0.66
N GLN A 18 -7.73 -26.81 1.10
CA GLN A 18 -7.91 -25.42 0.66
C GLN A 18 -6.74 -24.59 1.17
N ILE A 19 -6.00 -24.02 0.24
CA ILE A 19 -4.90 -23.12 0.55
C ILE A 19 -5.34 -21.72 0.15
N THR A 20 -5.25 -20.79 1.08
CA THR A 20 -5.44 -19.37 0.82
C THR A 20 -4.10 -18.66 0.69
N GLY A 21 -4.02 -17.71 -0.22
CA GLY A 21 -2.85 -16.88 -0.41
C GLY A 21 -3.26 -15.48 -0.82
N GLY A 22 -2.36 -14.54 -0.63
CA GLY A 22 -2.60 -13.15 -0.97
C GLY A 22 -1.30 -12.40 -1.23
N GLY A 23 -1.45 -11.22 -1.79
CA GLY A 23 -0.34 -10.32 -2.08
C GLY A 23 -0.80 -9.09 -2.85
N VAL A 24 0.16 -8.29 -3.25
CA VAL A 24 -0.09 -7.11 -4.07
C VAL A 24 0.08 -7.45 -5.53
N LEU A 25 -0.93 -7.16 -6.34
CA LEU A 25 -0.96 -7.48 -7.76
C LEU A 25 0.01 -6.59 -8.56
N GLU A 26 0.83 -7.21 -9.36
CA GLU A 26 1.56 -6.59 -10.46
C GLU A 26 1.04 -7.14 -11.78
N VAL A 27 0.44 -6.29 -12.61
CA VAL A 27 -0.04 -6.66 -13.94
C VAL A 27 1.06 -6.43 -14.95
N LEU A 28 1.37 -7.46 -15.75
CA LEU A 28 2.37 -7.40 -16.81
C LEU A 28 1.76 -6.98 -18.16
N GLN A 29 2.61 -6.61 -19.12
CA GLN A 29 2.20 -6.12 -20.44
C GLN A 29 1.34 -7.13 -21.21
N ASP A 30 1.54 -8.43 -20.98
CA ASP A 30 0.77 -9.52 -21.61
C ASP A 30 -0.64 -9.69 -21.00
N GLY A 31 -1.02 -8.86 -20.02
CA GLY A 31 -2.34 -8.82 -19.42
C GLY A 31 -2.59 -9.86 -18.33
N PHE A 32 -1.63 -10.70 -17.97
CA PHE A 32 -1.66 -11.51 -16.76
C PHE A 32 -0.89 -10.81 -15.63
N GLY A 33 -0.99 -11.31 -14.41
CA GLY A 33 -0.29 -10.70 -13.29
C GLY A 33 0.22 -11.70 -12.27
N PHE A 34 0.96 -11.20 -11.30
CA PHE A 34 1.44 -11.94 -10.14
C PHE A 34 1.09 -11.20 -8.86
N LEU A 35 0.70 -11.94 -7.83
CA LEU A 35 0.62 -11.41 -6.48
C LEU A 35 2.00 -11.50 -5.85
N ARG A 36 2.55 -10.35 -5.50
CA ARG A 36 3.86 -10.20 -4.89
C ARG A 36 3.74 -10.16 -3.37
N ALA A 37 4.62 -10.86 -2.69
CA ALA A 37 4.66 -10.89 -1.23
C ALA A 37 5.39 -9.67 -0.64
N ILE A 38 4.88 -9.14 0.47
CA ILE A 38 5.51 -8.04 1.21
C ILE A 38 6.86 -8.47 1.80
N GLU A 39 6.98 -9.73 2.19
CA GLU A 39 8.20 -10.31 2.77
C GLU A 39 9.37 -10.30 1.78
N SER A 40 9.07 -10.32 0.49
CA SER A 40 10.06 -10.22 -0.60
C SER A 40 10.27 -8.78 -1.07
N ASN A 41 9.77 -7.76 -0.36
CA ASN A 41 9.74 -6.36 -0.80
C ASN A 41 9.12 -6.21 -2.20
N TYR A 42 8.10 -7.02 -2.51
CA TYR A 42 7.41 -7.07 -3.80
C TYR A 42 8.30 -7.43 -5.00
N LEU A 43 9.49 -7.98 -4.75
CA LEU A 43 10.37 -8.47 -5.81
C LEU A 43 9.88 -9.81 -6.36
N PRO A 44 10.13 -10.11 -7.65
CA PRO A 44 9.80 -11.39 -8.25
C PRO A 44 10.43 -12.56 -7.49
N GLY A 45 9.62 -13.57 -7.18
CA GLY A 45 10.05 -14.74 -6.42
C GLY A 45 9.34 -16.03 -6.85
N PRO A 46 9.83 -17.18 -6.37
CA PRO A 46 9.22 -18.49 -6.66
C PRO A 46 7.85 -18.67 -5.99
N ASP A 47 7.56 -17.89 -4.99
CA ASP A 47 6.34 -17.88 -4.16
C ASP A 47 5.24 -16.98 -4.75
N ASP A 48 5.50 -16.32 -5.87
CA ASP A 48 4.50 -15.50 -6.54
C ASP A 48 3.27 -16.32 -6.98
N ILE A 49 2.10 -15.72 -6.88
CA ILE A 49 0.86 -16.36 -7.25
C ILE A 49 0.38 -15.78 -8.59
N TYR A 50 0.24 -16.64 -9.58
CA TYR A 50 -0.23 -16.26 -10.90
C TYR A 50 -1.70 -15.87 -10.89
N VAL A 51 -2.04 -14.75 -11.54
CA VAL A 51 -3.40 -14.25 -11.74
C VAL A 51 -3.70 -14.20 -13.23
N SER A 52 -4.79 -14.84 -13.64
CA SER A 52 -5.15 -14.92 -15.05
C SER A 52 -5.71 -13.61 -15.60
N PRO A 53 -5.57 -13.34 -16.92
CA PRO A 53 -6.16 -12.16 -17.55
C PRO A 53 -7.69 -12.09 -17.41
N SER A 54 -8.34 -13.24 -17.35
CA SER A 54 -9.79 -13.31 -17.16
C SER A 54 -10.22 -12.81 -15.78
N GLN A 55 -9.47 -13.14 -14.72
CA GLN A 55 -9.72 -12.64 -13.37
C GLN A 55 -9.44 -11.14 -13.26
N ILE A 56 -8.33 -10.69 -13.85
CA ILE A 56 -7.98 -9.26 -13.89
C ILE A 56 -9.11 -8.45 -14.53
N ARG A 57 -9.60 -8.88 -15.69
CA ARG A 57 -10.71 -8.20 -16.37
C ARG A 57 -12.04 -8.30 -15.63
N LYS A 58 -12.35 -9.47 -15.07
CA LYS A 58 -13.62 -9.72 -14.38
C LYS A 58 -13.81 -8.80 -13.18
N PHE A 59 -12.75 -8.58 -12.40
CA PHE A 59 -12.78 -7.78 -11.17
C PHE A 59 -12.20 -6.37 -11.34
N GLY A 60 -11.77 -5.99 -12.55
CA GLY A 60 -11.17 -4.69 -12.83
C GLY A 60 -9.91 -4.44 -12.00
N LEU A 61 -9.09 -5.49 -11.81
CA LEU A 61 -7.87 -5.42 -11.00
C LEU A 61 -6.80 -4.57 -11.68
N ARG A 62 -6.00 -3.89 -10.86
CA ARG A 62 -4.89 -3.05 -11.31
C ARG A 62 -3.63 -3.34 -10.51
N THR A 63 -2.49 -2.97 -11.07
CA THR A 63 -1.23 -3.01 -10.32
C THR A 63 -1.36 -2.18 -9.05
N GLY A 64 -0.96 -2.77 -7.91
CA GLY A 64 -1.09 -2.17 -6.58
C GLY A 64 -2.31 -2.62 -5.79
N ASP A 65 -3.29 -3.31 -6.39
CA ASP A 65 -4.41 -3.90 -5.64
C ASP A 65 -3.92 -5.04 -4.75
N SER A 66 -4.34 -5.05 -3.49
CA SER A 66 -4.16 -6.18 -2.58
C SER A 66 -5.25 -7.21 -2.85
N VAL A 67 -4.86 -8.44 -3.15
CA VAL A 67 -5.80 -9.52 -3.49
C VAL A 67 -5.55 -10.72 -2.59
N GLU A 68 -6.60 -11.24 -1.99
CA GLU A 68 -6.61 -12.47 -1.21
C GLU A 68 -7.59 -13.47 -1.79
N GLY A 69 -7.24 -14.74 -1.75
CA GLY A 69 -8.14 -15.77 -2.24
C GLY A 69 -7.60 -17.18 -2.17
N GLU A 70 -8.39 -18.10 -2.68
CA GLU A 70 -8.03 -19.51 -2.78
C GLU A 70 -7.04 -19.73 -3.92
N ILE A 71 -5.98 -20.47 -3.63
CA ILE A 71 -4.92 -20.80 -4.59
C ILE A 71 -4.80 -22.30 -4.81
N ARG A 72 -4.37 -22.69 -5.98
CA ARG A 72 -4.01 -24.07 -6.30
C ARG A 72 -2.49 -24.22 -6.49
N GLY A 73 -2.02 -25.40 -6.21
CA GLY A 73 -0.66 -25.79 -6.51
C GLY A 73 -0.34 -25.80 -8.01
N PRO A 74 0.95 -25.65 -8.36
CA PRO A 74 1.40 -25.73 -9.75
C PRO A 74 1.18 -27.13 -10.33
N LYS A 75 0.68 -27.19 -11.58
CA LYS A 75 0.61 -28.42 -12.38
C LYS A 75 1.99 -28.84 -12.88
N ALA A 76 2.08 -30.00 -13.54
CA ALA A 76 3.35 -30.61 -13.96
C ALA A 76 4.26 -29.69 -14.83
N GLN A 77 3.70 -28.70 -15.53
CA GLN A 77 4.45 -27.76 -16.38
C GLN A 77 4.42 -26.30 -15.85
N GLU A 78 3.77 -26.08 -14.71
CA GLU A 78 3.64 -24.74 -14.10
C GLU A 78 4.68 -24.56 -13.00
N ARG A 79 5.22 -23.35 -12.89
CA ARG A 79 6.20 -23.00 -11.85
C ARG A 79 5.55 -22.36 -10.64
N TYR A 80 4.45 -21.63 -10.84
CA TYR A 80 3.83 -20.77 -9.84
C TYR A 80 2.50 -21.36 -9.34
N PHE A 81 2.13 -21.03 -8.12
CA PHE A 81 0.76 -21.20 -7.67
C PHE A 81 -0.17 -20.35 -8.52
N ALA A 82 -1.43 -20.74 -8.65
CA ALA A 82 -2.40 -19.98 -9.41
C ALA A 82 -3.62 -19.64 -8.56
N LEU A 83 -4.08 -18.41 -8.66
CA LEU A 83 -5.29 -17.94 -8.00
C LEU A 83 -6.50 -18.64 -8.64
N LEU A 84 -7.30 -19.33 -7.82
CA LEU A 84 -8.55 -19.97 -8.25
C LEU A 84 -9.74 -19.05 -8.07
N LYS A 85 -9.87 -18.52 -6.86
CA LYS A 85 -11.01 -17.70 -6.46
C LYS A 85 -10.50 -16.47 -5.73
N VAL A 86 -11.11 -15.34 -6.02
CA VAL A 86 -10.84 -14.07 -5.32
C VAL A 86 -11.83 -13.97 -4.18
N ASP A 87 -11.36 -13.86 -2.95
CA ASP A 87 -12.18 -13.70 -1.76
C ASP A 87 -12.24 -12.25 -1.29
N LYS A 88 -11.11 -11.51 -1.40
CA LYS A 88 -11.03 -10.08 -1.05
C LYS A 88 -10.18 -9.30 -2.04
N ILE A 89 -10.55 -8.04 -2.26
CA ILE A 89 -9.80 -7.05 -3.02
C ILE A 89 -9.70 -5.79 -2.19
N ASN A 90 -8.48 -5.33 -1.87
CA ASN A 90 -8.24 -4.18 -1.01
C ASN A 90 -9.00 -4.26 0.33
N PHE A 91 -9.07 -5.47 0.91
CA PHE A 91 -9.76 -5.83 2.17
C PHE A 91 -11.29 -5.84 2.09
N ASP A 92 -11.88 -5.46 0.95
CA ASP A 92 -13.33 -5.45 0.72
C ASP A 92 -13.79 -6.65 -0.13
N ASN A 93 -15.12 -6.84 -0.20
CA ASN A 93 -15.71 -7.86 -1.04
C ASN A 93 -15.46 -7.59 -2.53
N PRO A 94 -15.20 -8.61 -3.37
CA PRO A 94 -14.89 -8.43 -4.78
C PRO A 94 -15.99 -7.71 -5.60
N ASP A 95 -17.25 -7.79 -5.16
CA ASP A 95 -18.36 -7.13 -5.85
C ASP A 95 -18.38 -5.62 -5.61
N GLU A 96 -17.96 -5.16 -4.43
CA GLU A 96 -17.83 -3.73 -4.09
C GLU A 96 -16.61 -3.13 -4.80
N ALA A 97 -15.54 -3.89 -4.95
CA ALA A 97 -14.33 -3.43 -5.62
C ALA A 97 -14.51 -3.09 -7.12
N LYS A 98 -15.56 -3.59 -7.76
CA LYS A 98 -15.87 -3.26 -9.17
C LYS A 98 -16.19 -1.78 -9.38
N ASN A 99 -16.72 -1.11 -8.37
CA ASN A 99 -17.16 0.30 -8.44
C ASN A 99 -16.07 1.28 -7.97
N LYS A 100 -14.83 0.81 -7.77
CA LYS A 100 -13.74 1.67 -7.33
C LYS A 100 -13.41 2.75 -8.37
N ILE A 101 -13.33 3.98 -7.90
CA ILE A 101 -12.90 5.10 -8.72
C ILE A 101 -11.37 5.07 -8.82
N ALA A 102 -10.83 5.16 -10.04
CA ALA A 102 -9.40 5.27 -10.24
C ALA A 102 -8.88 6.59 -9.65
N PHE A 103 -7.70 6.57 -9.06
CA PHE A 103 -7.06 7.75 -8.49
C PHE A 103 -7.01 8.93 -9.48
N ASP A 104 -6.68 8.66 -10.73
CA ASP A 104 -6.60 9.69 -11.79
C ASP A 104 -7.95 10.36 -12.11
N ASN A 105 -9.06 9.71 -11.74
CA ASN A 105 -10.42 10.24 -11.93
C ASN A 105 -10.94 10.99 -10.70
N LEU A 106 -10.16 11.07 -9.62
CA LEU A 106 -10.54 11.83 -8.44
C LEU A 106 -10.42 13.33 -8.71
N THR A 107 -11.42 14.09 -8.28
CA THR A 107 -11.36 15.56 -8.33
C THR A 107 -10.38 16.08 -7.28
N PRO A 108 -9.33 16.80 -7.67
CA PRO A 108 -8.41 17.38 -6.70
C PRO A 108 -9.12 18.48 -5.90
N LEU A 109 -9.03 18.40 -4.59
CA LEU A 109 -9.57 19.43 -3.68
C LEU A 109 -8.40 20.18 -3.03
N TYR A 110 -8.61 21.48 -2.80
CA TYR A 110 -7.71 22.24 -1.93
C TYR A 110 -7.92 21.79 -0.48
N PRO A 111 -6.85 21.78 0.36
CA PRO A 111 -6.98 21.47 1.76
C PRO A 111 -7.89 22.51 2.45
N ASP A 112 -9.01 22.04 2.99
CA ASP A 112 -10.03 22.84 3.67
C ASP A 112 -9.90 22.81 5.20
N GLN A 113 -9.10 21.88 5.72
CA GLN A 113 -8.85 21.70 7.14
C GLN A 113 -7.42 22.09 7.50
N GLN A 114 -7.27 23.13 8.31
CA GLN A 114 -5.97 23.55 8.80
C GLN A 114 -5.40 22.56 9.82
N LEU A 115 -4.13 22.22 9.66
CA LEU A 115 -3.33 21.55 10.67
C LEU A 115 -2.83 22.58 11.66
N ARG A 116 -3.45 22.68 12.83
CA ARG A 116 -3.01 23.61 13.89
C ARG A 116 -1.72 23.10 14.52
N MET A 117 -0.65 23.87 14.34
CA MET A 117 0.68 23.54 14.84
C MET A 117 0.92 24.05 16.26
N GLU A 118 0.20 25.12 16.69
CA GLU A 118 0.30 25.66 18.03
C GLU A 118 -0.33 24.68 19.02
N VAL A 119 0.51 24.07 19.87
CA VAL A 119 0.07 23.21 20.96
C VAL A 119 0.12 24.02 22.26
N GLU A 120 -0.97 24.01 23.05
CA GLU A 120 -0.96 24.59 24.40
C GLU A 120 0.11 23.89 25.24
N LYS A 121 1.14 24.65 25.63
CA LYS A 121 2.25 24.11 26.41
C LYS A 121 1.81 23.70 27.79
N ILE A 122 1.93 22.42 28.08
CA ILE A 122 2.11 21.93 29.45
C ILE A 122 3.34 22.67 30.00
N LYS A 123 3.12 23.44 31.08
CA LYS A 123 4.09 24.29 31.73
C LYS A 123 5.43 23.57 32.01
N VAL A 124 6.40 23.75 31.15
CA VAL A 124 7.79 23.38 31.40
C VAL A 124 8.63 24.64 31.14
N GLU A 125 9.50 24.97 32.07
CA GLU A 125 10.30 26.22 32.20
C GLU A 125 11.25 26.57 31.04
N LYS A 126 10.99 26.18 29.83
CA LYS A 126 11.79 26.59 28.64
C LYS A 126 11.07 27.70 27.88
N LYS A 127 11.89 28.64 27.35
CA LYS A 127 11.41 29.74 26.48
C LYS A 127 10.38 29.16 25.46
N PRO A 128 9.23 29.81 25.29
CA PRO A 128 8.22 29.34 24.36
C PRO A 128 8.82 29.29 22.95
N ASP A 129 8.75 28.11 22.33
CA ASP A 129 9.06 27.98 20.91
C ASP A 129 7.90 28.59 20.10
N LEU A 130 8.17 29.70 19.46
CA LEU A 130 7.19 30.42 18.66
C LEU A 130 7.09 29.90 17.22
N THR A 131 7.88 28.92 16.87
CA THR A 131 7.96 28.40 15.47
C THR A 131 6.63 27.92 14.96
N ALA A 132 5.93 27.09 15.73
CA ALA A 132 4.62 26.55 15.38
C ALA A 132 3.58 27.67 15.17
N ARG A 133 3.54 28.64 16.09
CA ARG A 133 2.65 29.81 16.01
C ARG A 133 2.95 30.70 14.80
N LEU A 134 4.22 30.88 14.47
CA LEU A 134 4.63 31.60 13.27
C LEU A 134 4.19 30.90 11.99
N ILE A 135 4.30 29.59 11.93
CA ILE A 135 3.82 28.79 10.79
C ILE A 135 2.33 28.98 10.64
N ASP A 136 1.55 28.83 11.72
CA ASP A 136 0.09 28.96 11.68
C ASP A 136 -0.37 30.36 11.22
N LEU A 137 0.39 31.40 11.52
CA LEU A 137 0.05 32.79 11.18
C LEU A 137 0.49 33.17 9.76
N VAL A 138 1.68 32.75 9.34
CA VAL A 138 2.31 33.24 8.08
C VAL A 138 2.11 32.26 6.94
N SER A 139 2.14 30.96 7.21
CA SER A 139 2.05 29.90 6.21
C SER A 139 1.31 28.69 6.77
N PRO A 140 -0.02 28.81 7.00
CA PRO A 140 -0.81 27.73 7.56
C PRO A 140 -0.74 26.49 6.66
N ILE A 141 -0.65 25.32 7.28
CA ILE A 141 -0.57 24.03 6.59
C ILE A 141 -1.92 23.34 6.70
N GLY A 142 -2.42 22.85 5.59
CA GLY A 142 -3.66 22.05 5.54
C GLY A 142 -3.39 20.55 5.55
N LYS A 143 -4.35 19.77 6.05
CA LYS A 143 -4.27 18.31 6.04
C LYS A 143 -4.22 17.81 4.59
N GLY A 144 -3.24 16.93 4.29
CA GLY A 144 -3.01 16.42 2.93
C GLY A 144 -2.26 17.36 1.99
N GLN A 145 -1.87 18.56 2.43
CA GLN A 145 -1.12 19.52 1.64
C GLN A 145 0.31 19.04 1.36
N ARG A 146 0.76 19.26 0.12
CA ARG A 146 2.16 19.10 -0.26
C ARG A 146 2.86 20.45 -0.11
N SER A 147 3.87 20.51 0.74
CA SER A 147 4.64 21.74 1.03
C SER A 147 6.12 21.54 0.79
N LEU A 148 6.81 22.61 0.44
CA LEU A 148 8.25 22.62 0.22
C LEU A 148 8.90 23.64 1.15
N ILE A 149 9.86 23.19 1.98
CA ILE A 149 10.64 24.06 2.87
C ILE A 149 12.01 24.30 2.24
N ILE A 150 12.25 25.52 1.83
CA ILE A 150 13.52 25.96 1.23
C ILE A 150 14.25 26.86 2.20
N SER A 151 15.51 26.56 2.51
CA SER A 151 16.34 27.43 3.31
C SER A 151 17.83 27.18 3.05
N PRO A 152 18.71 28.12 3.33
CA PRO A 152 20.16 27.93 3.31
C PRO A 152 20.61 26.81 4.25
N PRO A 153 21.81 26.25 4.06
CA PRO A 153 22.39 25.30 5.00
C PRO A 153 22.45 25.88 6.42
N LYS A 154 22.24 25.02 7.43
CA LYS A 154 22.30 25.41 8.87
C LYS A 154 21.26 26.44 9.35
N ALA A 155 20.20 26.69 8.58
CA ALA A 155 19.14 27.64 8.93
C ALA A 155 17.97 27.04 9.74
N GLY A 156 18.12 25.84 10.30
CA GLY A 156 17.11 25.24 11.18
C GLY A 156 16.00 24.42 10.48
N LYS A 157 16.17 24.02 9.21
CA LYS A 157 15.18 23.18 8.48
C LYS A 157 14.72 21.95 9.26
N THR A 158 15.69 21.20 9.80
CA THR A 158 15.42 19.97 10.56
C THR A 158 14.63 20.27 11.83
N ILE A 159 14.89 21.38 12.50
CA ILE A 159 14.15 21.79 13.70
C ILE A 159 12.69 22.09 13.35
N ILE A 160 12.44 22.79 12.24
CA ILE A 160 11.07 23.05 11.76
C ILE A 160 10.36 21.75 11.46
N LEU A 161 11.00 20.82 10.73
CA LEU A 161 10.40 19.52 10.43
C LEU A 161 10.10 18.69 11.68
N GLN A 162 11.00 18.72 12.68
CA GLN A 162 10.76 18.07 13.97
C GLN A 162 9.57 18.70 14.71
N ASN A 163 9.45 20.02 14.70
CA ASN A 163 8.33 20.72 15.33
C ASN A 163 6.99 20.44 14.62
N ILE A 164 7.01 20.20 13.31
CA ILE A 164 5.81 19.81 12.55
C ILE A 164 5.41 18.35 12.86
N ALA A 165 6.38 17.48 13.13
CA ALA A 165 6.14 16.06 13.38
C ALA A 165 5.69 15.75 14.82
N HIS A 166 5.96 16.64 15.78
CA HIS A 166 5.57 16.51 17.19
C HIS A 166 4.18 17.07 17.44
#